data_b7fd135db0246ca26654623dc78048bd
#
_entry.id   b7fd135db0246ca26654623dc78048bd
#
_cell.length_a   1.000
_cell.length_b   1.000
_cell.length_c   1.000
_cell.angle_alpha   90.00
_cell.angle_beta   90.00
_cell.angle_gamma   90.00
#
_symmetry.space_group_name_H-M   'P 1'
#
loop_
_entity.id
_entity.type
_entity.pdbx_description
1 polymer ?
#
loop_
_entity_poly.entity_id
_entity_poly.type
_entity_poly.pdbx_seq_one_letter_code
_entity_poly.pdbx_strand_id
1 'polypeptide(L)'
;VSSPETTGGRRKGAAAQRARNVRARHERSLKDAWTLAEFIRNVQEGIYITNSKGTILDANPAFLRMFGVSSMQELRQYTADQLVVKPELREQELATITKDGSVRDFELEIRRPDGEVRTVLDTAYQVTDPETGETLYHGILIDITERTQLEQQLLRAALRDPLTGCFNRRFLSDMERALDPQEQGWGTIVIDIDNFKDYNDRYGHHIGDRVLMRVARFLLSLVRAEDAVIRIGGDEFLLLLIGATPEATAEVAHRLRKTGPGAVPVSVSVGSAVRRPAESLEDTIRRADRQLIQIRVRERQPRSRRLGGRRLPPV
;
A
#
# COMPACT_ATOMS: atom_id res chain seq x y z
N VAL A 1 -49.87 29.43 -76.65
CA VAL A 1 -48.54 29.89 -76.24
C VAL A 1 -48.57 30.03 -74.73
N SER A 2 -48.09 29.10 -74.01
CA SER A 2 -47.92 29.19 -72.53
C SER A 2 -46.60 28.64 -72.16
N SER A 3 -45.69 29.44 -71.64
CA SER A 3 -44.37 29.13 -71.19
C SER A 3 -44.43 28.43 -69.83
N PRO A 4 -43.49 27.47 -69.57
CA PRO A 4 -43.32 26.91 -68.25
C PRO A 4 -42.15 27.62 -67.56
N GLU A 5 -42.43 28.31 -66.48
CA GLU A 5 -41.40 28.94 -65.65
C GLU A 5 -41.34 28.43 -64.21
N THR A 6 -40.10 28.20 -63.86
CA THR A 6 -39.49 28.31 -62.52
C THR A 6 -39.89 27.36 -61.42
N THR A 7 -39.37 26.13 -61.53
CA THR A 7 -39.20 25.23 -60.33
C THR A 7 -37.75 24.94 -59.96
N GLY A 8 -36.76 25.46 -60.69
CA GLY A 8 -35.34 25.17 -60.50
C GLY A 8 -34.62 25.95 -59.40
N GLY A 9 -35.10 27.15 -59.07
CA GLY A 9 -34.41 28.06 -58.11
C GLY A 9 -34.56 27.69 -56.63
N ARG A 10 -35.74 27.22 -56.25
CA ARG A 10 -36.01 26.83 -54.82
C ARG A 10 -35.27 25.55 -54.38
N ARG A 11 -35.06 24.60 -55.28
CA ARG A 11 -34.31 23.35 -54.97
C ARG A 11 -32.82 23.58 -54.79
N LYS A 12 -32.18 24.49 -55.53
CA LYS A 12 -30.76 24.84 -55.38
C LYS A 12 -30.50 25.59 -54.07
N GLY A 13 -31.38 26.48 -53.63
CA GLY A 13 -31.30 27.20 -52.34
C GLY A 13 -31.41 26.25 -51.15
N ALA A 14 -32.36 25.31 -51.17
CA ALA A 14 -32.53 24.32 -50.11
C ALA A 14 -31.38 23.34 -50.02
N ALA A 15 -30.77 22.93 -51.13
CA ALA A 15 -29.60 22.08 -51.15
C ALA A 15 -28.35 22.81 -50.65
N ALA A 16 -28.14 24.07 -51.03
CA ALA A 16 -27.07 24.92 -50.50
C ALA A 16 -27.21 25.19 -48.99
N GLN A 17 -28.43 25.40 -48.51
CA GLN A 17 -28.71 25.57 -47.07
C GLN A 17 -28.49 24.26 -46.32
N ARG A 18 -28.91 23.11 -46.85
CA ARG A 18 -28.60 21.79 -46.26
C ARG A 18 -27.10 21.51 -46.24
N ALA A 19 -26.37 21.85 -47.34
CA ALA A 19 -24.93 21.71 -47.40
C ALA A 19 -24.20 22.64 -46.41
N ARG A 20 -24.65 23.87 -46.20
CA ARG A 20 -24.16 24.76 -45.12
C ARG A 20 -24.45 24.24 -43.72
N ASN A 21 -25.66 23.71 -43.47
CA ASN A 21 -26.01 23.12 -42.19
C ASN A 21 -25.29 21.81 -41.94
N VAL A 22 -24.94 21.02 -42.96
CA VAL A 22 -24.13 19.81 -42.85
C VAL A 22 -22.65 20.17 -42.60
N ARG A 23 -22.10 21.20 -43.28
CA ARG A 23 -20.76 21.72 -42.97
C ARG A 23 -20.67 22.32 -41.58
N ALA A 24 -21.62 23.11 -41.13
CA ALA A 24 -21.69 23.64 -39.77
C ALA A 24 -21.80 22.54 -38.71
N ARG A 25 -22.30 21.35 -39.03
CA ARG A 25 -22.33 20.19 -38.13
C ARG A 25 -21.00 19.46 -38.02
N HIS A 26 -20.04 19.67 -38.94
CA HIS A 26 -18.75 18.94 -38.98
C HIS A 26 -17.55 19.75 -38.47
N GLU A 27 -17.70 21.02 -38.15
CA GLU A 27 -16.62 21.85 -37.57
C GLU A 27 -16.88 22.16 -36.08
N ARG A 28 -17.15 21.12 -35.30
CA ARG A 28 -17.08 21.28 -33.84
C ARG A 28 -15.61 21.24 -33.42
N SER A 29 -15.12 22.34 -32.91
CA SER A 29 -13.75 22.53 -32.45
C SER A 29 -13.73 22.76 -30.96
N LEU A 30 -12.65 22.37 -30.27
CA LEU A 30 -12.41 22.75 -28.87
C LEU A 30 -12.30 24.28 -28.68
N LYS A 31 -12.23 25.05 -29.77
CA LYS A 31 -12.33 26.53 -29.73
C LYS A 31 -13.77 27.03 -29.62
N ASP A 32 -14.75 26.18 -29.88
CA ASP A 32 -16.16 26.52 -29.71
C ASP A 32 -16.57 26.39 -28.24
N ALA A 33 -17.06 27.49 -27.66
CA ALA A 33 -17.39 27.57 -26.23
C ALA A 33 -18.39 26.50 -25.77
N TRP A 34 -19.39 26.17 -26.63
CA TRP A 34 -20.36 25.13 -26.30
C TRP A 34 -19.72 23.74 -26.29
N THR A 35 -18.91 23.44 -27.29
CA THR A 35 -18.18 22.12 -27.37
C THR A 35 -17.24 21.96 -26.19
N LEU A 36 -16.51 23.01 -25.83
CA LEU A 36 -15.59 22.99 -24.69
C LEU A 36 -16.35 22.82 -23.35
N ALA A 37 -17.47 23.55 -23.18
CA ALA A 37 -18.28 23.42 -21.97
C ALA A 37 -18.88 22.01 -21.81
N GLU A 38 -19.38 21.40 -22.91
CA GLU A 38 -19.86 20.02 -22.88
C GLU A 38 -18.74 19.01 -22.62
N PHE A 39 -17.54 19.23 -23.15
CA PHE A 39 -16.38 18.41 -22.85
C PHE A 39 -16.01 18.47 -21.37
N ILE A 40 -15.85 19.68 -20.79
CA ILE A 40 -15.54 19.87 -19.37
C ILE A 40 -16.62 19.26 -18.47
N ARG A 41 -17.89 19.35 -18.86
CA ARG A 41 -19.01 18.81 -18.08
C ARG A 41 -18.99 17.29 -18.01
N ASN A 42 -18.56 16.61 -19.08
CA ASN A 42 -18.66 15.16 -19.22
C ASN A 42 -17.35 14.41 -18.93
N VAL A 43 -16.23 15.11 -18.76
CA VAL A 43 -14.96 14.50 -18.36
C VAL A 43 -15.07 13.95 -16.94
N GLN A 44 -14.39 12.85 -16.65
CA GLN A 44 -14.47 12.18 -15.34
C GLN A 44 -13.49 12.74 -14.31
N GLU A 45 -12.45 13.40 -14.78
CA GLU A 45 -11.48 14.11 -13.96
C GLU A 45 -12.09 15.40 -13.38
N GLY A 46 -11.73 15.70 -12.14
CA GLY A 46 -12.16 16.94 -11.49
C GLY A 46 -11.40 18.13 -12.05
N ILE A 47 -12.08 19.05 -12.74
CA ILE A 47 -11.48 20.30 -13.22
C ILE A 47 -11.91 21.41 -12.28
N TYR A 48 -10.95 22.27 -11.88
CA TYR A 48 -11.19 23.35 -10.93
C TYR A 48 -10.40 24.60 -11.24
N ILE A 49 -10.88 25.72 -10.69
CA ILE A 49 -10.18 27.01 -10.66
C ILE A 49 -10.21 27.54 -9.23
N THR A 50 -9.02 27.88 -8.70
CA THR A 50 -8.89 28.54 -7.39
C THR A 50 -8.09 29.83 -7.52
N ASN A 51 -8.26 30.72 -6.55
CA ASN A 51 -7.40 31.89 -6.41
C ASN A 51 -6.23 31.61 -5.44
N SER A 52 -5.35 32.59 -5.28
CA SER A 52 -4.17 32.52 -4.38
C SER A 52 -4.52 32.36 -2.89
N LYS A 53 -5.79 32.55 -2.50
CA LYS A 53 -6.28 32.36 -1.14
C LYS A 53 -6.91 30.97 -0.92
N GLY A 54 -6.82 30.08 -1.91
CA GLY A 54 -7.44 28.76 -1.86
C GLY A 54 -8.96 28.76 -2.04
N THR A 55 -9.57 29.92 -2.40
CA THR A 55 -11.02 29.97 -2.67
C THR A 55 -11.32 29.27 -4.00
N ILE A 56 -12.25 28.33 -3.99
CA ILE A 56 -12.69 27.61 -5.19
C ILE A 56 -13.68 28.49 -5.96
N LEU A 57 -13.23 28.99 -7.11
CA LEU A 57 -14.01 29.89 -7.95
C LEU A 57 -14.99 29.14 -8.84
N ASP A 58 -14.53 28.06 -9.47
CA ASP A 58 -15.33 27.21 -10.35
C ASP A 58 -14.81 25.77 -10.35
N ALA A 59 -15.73 24.83 -10.67
CA ALA A 59 -15.40 23.42 -10.80
C ALA A 59 -16.43 22.69 -11.67
N ASN A 60 -15.98 21.63 -12.34
CA ASN A 60 -16.88 20.80 -13.15
C ASN A 60 -17.67 19.79 -12.28
N PRO A 61 -18.71 19.13 -12.82
CA PRO A 61 -19.49 18.15 -12.07
C PRO A 61 -18.69 16.97 -11.53
N ALA A 62 -17.59 16.58 -12.18
CA ALA A 62 -16.74 15.50 -11.68
C ALA A 62 -16.02 15.89 -10.39
N PHE A 63 -15.53 17.13 -10.30
CA PHE A 63 -14.94 17.65 -9.08
C PHE A 63 -15.94 17.64 -7.91
N LEU A 64 -17.18 18.10 -8.15
CA LEU A 64 -18.24 18.07 -7.13
C LEU A 64 -18.50 16.64 -6.63
N ARG A 65 -18.60 15.68 -7.55
CA ARG A 65 -18.77 14.25 -7.18
C ARG A 65 -17.58 13.71 -6.39
N MET A 66 -16.35 14.09 -6.77
CA MET A 66 -15.13 13.67 -6.08
C MET A 66 -15.13 14.13 -4.63
N PHE A 67 -15.59 15.34 -4.36
CA PHE A 67 -15.72 15.88 -3.00
C PHE A 67 -17.06 15.54 -2.32
N GLY A 68 -17.97 14.84 -2.99
CA GLY A 68 -19.26 14.42 -2.43
C GLY A 68 -20.22 15.56 -2.12
N VAL A 69 -20.07 16.67 -2.84
CA VAL A 69 -20.95 17.85 -2.70
C VAL A 69 -21.91 17.92 -3.89
N SER A 70 -23.11 18.50 -3.65
CA SER A 70 -24.18 18.56 -4.66
C SER A 70 -24.14 19.82 -5.53
N SER A 71 -23.42 20.85 -5.10
CA SER A 71 -23.41 22.15 -5.78
C SER A 71 -22.13 22.96 -5.50
N MET A 72 -21.85 23.93 -6.38
CA MET A 72 -20.82 24.93 -6.16
C MET A 72 -21.09 25.79 -4.91
N GLN A 73 -22.36 26.02 -4.56
CA GLN A 73 -22.70 26.78 -3.35
C GLN A 73 -22.24 26.04 -2.07
N GLU A 74 -22.39 24.72 -2.03
CA GLU A 74 -21.91 23.88 -0.95
C GLU A 74 -20.37 23.82 -0.93
N LEU A 75 -19.74 23.62 -2.08
CA LEU A 75 -18.29 23.56 -2.22
C LEU A 75 -17.59 24.84 -1.76
N ARG A 76 -18.17 26.03 -2.04
CA ARG A 76 -17.64 27.35 -1.65
C ARG A 76 -17.63 27.60 -0.13
N GLN A 77 -18.21 26.72 0.68
CA GLN A 77 -18.09 26.79 2.15
C GLN A 77 -16.71 26.33 2.64
N TYR A 78 -15.91 25.72 1.76
CA TYR A 78 -14.58 25.19 2.04
C TYR A 78 -13.54 25.92 1.20
N THR A 79 -12.34 26.03 1.71
CA THR A 79 -11.14 26.38 0.94
C THR A 79 -10.40 25.12 0.51
N ALA A 80 -9.57 25.21 -0.52
CA ALA A 80 -8.74 24.10 -0.98
C ALA A 80 -7.87 23.53 0.17
N ASP A 81 -7.32 24.39 1.02
CA ASP A 81 -6.47 24.01 2.14
C ASP A 81 -7.20 23.21 3.21
N GLN A 82 -8.51 23.47 3.41
CA GLN A 82 -9.34 22.72 4.36
C GLN A 82 -9.69 21.31 3.86
N LEU A 83 -9.60 21.09 2.55
CA LEU A 83 -9.95 19.84 1.90
C LEU A 83 -8.72 18.92 1.74
N VAL A 84 -7.51 19.39 1.99
CA VAL A 84 -6.28 18.57 1.95
C VAL A 84 -6.00 17.98 3.33
N VAL A 85 -5.64 16.71 3.40
CA VAL A 85 -5.37 16.00 4.67
C VAL A 85 -4.06 16.44 5.30
N LYS A 86 -3.04 16.69 4.49
CA LYS A 86 -1.69 17.07 4.92
C LYS A 86 -1.35 18.48 4.38
N PRO A 87 -1.51 19.53 5.19
CA PRO A 87 -1.25 20.90 4.77
C PRO A 87 0.16 21.12 4.20
N GLU A 88 1.15 20.38 4.72
CA GLU A 88 2.55 20.48 4.28
C GLU A 88 2.74 20.10 2.81
N LEU A 89 1.97 19.11 2.33
CA LEU A 89 2.00 18.73 0.91
C LEU A 89 1.37 19.79 0.03
N ARG A 90 0.31 20.45 0.52
CA ARG A 90 -0.31 21.57 -0.20
C ARG A 90 0.65 22.76 -0.31
N GLU A 91 1.38 23.07 0.75
CA GLU A 91 2.42 24.13 0.72
C GLU A 91 3.52 23.80 -0.28
N GLN A 92 3.98 22.55 -0.32
CA GLN A 92 4.99 22.09 -1.30
C GLN A 92 4.48 22.19 -2.74
N GLU A 93 3.23 21.80 -2.99
CA GLU A 93 2.60 21.92 -4.28
C GLU A 93 2.54 23.37 -4.75
N LEU A 94 2.03 24.28 -3.92
CA LEU A 94 1.95 25.73 -4.24
C LEU A 94 3.34 26.35 -4.44
N ALA A 95 4.33 25.96 -3.63
CA ALA A 95 5.71 26.39 -3.81
C ALA A 95 6.29 25.95 -5.16
N THR A 96 5.99 24.72 -5.59
CA THR A 96 6.39 24.19 -6.89
C THR A 96 5.72 24.95 -8.02
N ILE A 97 4.41 25.18 -7.95
CA ILE A 97 3.68 25.96 -8.96
C ILE A 97 4.22 27.39 -9.04
N THR A 98 4.49 28.02 -7.90
CA THR A 98 5.02 29.40 -7.85
C THR A 98 6.40 29.49 -8.48
N LYS A 99 7.26 28.49 -8.28
CA LYS A 99 8.63 28.45 -8.80
C LYS A 99 8.68 28.08 -10.28
N ASP A 100 7.95 27.04 -10.67
CA ASP A 100 8.09 26.37 -11.97
C ASP A 100 6.90 26.68 -12.92
N GLY A 101 5.91 27.43 -12.44
CA GLY A 101 4.69 27.81 -13.19
C GLY A 101 3.62 26.69 -13.22
N SER A 102 3.97 25.46 -12.88
CA SER A 102 3.05 24.33 -12.89
C SER A 102 3.57 23.15 -12.05
N VAL A 103 2.65 22.25 -11.69
CA VAL A 103 2.94 20.94 -11.12
C VAL A 103 2.22 19.86 -11.92
N ARG A 104 2.77 18.63 -11.98
CA ARG A 104 2.15 17.49 -12.64
C ARG A 104 2.15 16.27 -11.75
N ASP A 105 1.02 15.56 -11.78
CA ASP A 105 0.84 14.28 -11.09
C ASP A 105 1.27 14.33 -9.62
N PHE A 106 0.99 15.47 -8.95
CA PHE A 106 1.31 15.65 -7.56
C PHE A 106 0.32 14.88 -6.70
N GLU A 107 0.79 13.92 -5.93
CA GLU A 107 -0.07 13.07 -5.11
C GLU A 107 -0.49 13.78 -3.83
N LEU A 108 -1.80 13.89 -3.60
CA LEU A 108 -2.42 14.46 -2.42
C LEU A 108 -3.48 13.53 -1.86
N GLU A 109 -3.65 13.59 -0.54
CA GLU A 109 -4.83 13.05 0.13
C GLU A 109 -5.82 14.19 0.38
N ILE A 110 -7.03 14.05 -0.14
CA ILE A 110 -8.13 14.98 0.10
C ILE A 110 -9.14 14.38 1.06
N ARG A 111 -9.76 15.23 1.88
CA ARG A 111 -10.83 14.86 2.79
C ARG A 111 -12.14 15.49 2.34
N ARG A 112 -13.13 14.66 2.11
CA ARG A 112 -14.49 15.09 1.81
C ARG A 112 -15.18 15.64 3.05
N PRO A 113 -16.24 16.47 2.89
CA PRO A 113 -17.06 16.93 4.02
C PRO A 113 -17.68 15.82 4.86
N ASP A 114 -17.96 14.64 4.29
CA ASP A 114 -18.46 13.46 4.99
C ASP A 114 -17.36 12.68 5.77
N GLY A 115 -16.09 13.12 5.66
CA GLY A 115 -14.93 12.52 6.31
C GLY A 115 -14.21 11.44 5.50
N GLU A 116 -14.75 11.02 4.35
CA GLU A 116 -14.07 10.07 3.47
C GLU A 116 -12.75 10.69 2.95
N VAL A 117 -11.67 9.91 2.97
CA VAL A 117 -10.37 10.30 2.43
C VAL A 117 -10.16 9.65 1.08
N ARG A 118 -9.70 10.44 0.12
CA ARG A 118 -9.37 10.00 -1.23
C ARG A 118 -7.94 10.39 -1.59
N THR A 119 -7.27 9.56 -2.35
CA THR A 119 -5.97 9.84 -2.94
C THR A 119 -6.16 10.36 -4.35
N VAL A 120 -5.59 11.53 -4.64
CA VAL A 120 -5.73 12.17 -5.95
C VAL A 120 -4.36 12.57 -6.51
N LEU A 121 -4.26 12.62 -7.83
CA LEU A 121 -3.15 13.28 -8.53
C LEU A 121 -3.63 14.66 -8.98
N ASP A 122 -2.93 15.71 -8.57
CA ASP A 122 -3.16 17.07 -9.02
C ASP A 122 -2.16 17.47 -10.10
N THR A 123 -2.70 17.99 -11.20
CA THR A 123 -1.93 18.66 -12.24
C THR A 123 -2.46 20.08 -12.36
N ALA A 124 -1.70 21.06 -11.89
CA ALA A 124 -2.15 22.44 -11.83
C ALA A 124 -1.10 23.42 -12.40
N TYR A 125 -1.58 24.55 -12.89
CA TYR A 125 -0.73 25.62 -13.41
C TYR A 125 -1.27 26.99 -13.02
N GLN A 126 -0.36 27.95 -12.91
CA GLN A 126 -0.67 29.33 -12.59
C GLN A 126 -1.09 30.09 -13.84
N VAL A 127 -2.15 30.88 -13.71
CA VAL A 127 -2.63 31.82 -14.74
C VAL A 127 -2.81 33.19 -14.10
N THR A 128 -2.45 34.23 -14.81
CA THR A 128 -2.80 35.62 -14.41
C THR A 128 -4.08 36.02 -15.13
N ASP A 129 -5.10 36.37 -14.37
CA ASP A 129 -6.34 36.89 -14.93
C ASP A 129 -6.08 38.21 -15.69
N PRO A 130 -6.39 38.29 -16.98
CA PRO A 130 -6.08 39.47 -17.79
C PRO A 130 -6.90 40.71 -17.41
N GLU A 131 -8.05 40.57 -16.75
CA GLU A 131 -8.93 41.67 -16.38
C GLU A 131 -8.60 42.21 -14.99
N THR A 132 -8.32 41.34 -14.03
CA THR A 132 -8.12 41.71 -12.62
C THR A 132 -6.64 41.74 -12.21
N GLY A 133 -5.76 41.05 -12.95
CA GLY A 133 -4.36 40.85 -12.59
C GLY A 133 -4.18 39.83 -11.45
N GLU A 134 -5.23 39.18 -11.00
CA GLU A 134 -5.15 38.16 -9.93
C GLU A 134 -4.46 36.88 -10.41
N THR A 135 -3.75 36.24 -9.49
CA THR A 135 -3.20 34.91 -9.71
C THR A 135 -4.28 33.87 -9.47
N LEU A 136 -4.55 33.06 -10.50
CA LEU A 136 -5.44 31.92 -10.47
C LEU A 136 -4.66 30.63 -10.66
N TYR A 137 -5.16 29.55 -10.09
CA TYR A 137 -4.65 28.20 -10.31
C TYR A 137 -5.73 27.37 -11.02
N HIS A 138 -5.39 26.87 -12.20
CA HIS A 138 -6.23 25.96 -12.95
C HIS A 138 -5.70 24.55 -12.77
N GLY A 139 -6.53 23.61 -12.34
CA GLY A 139 -6.08 22.26 -12.06
C GLY A 139 -7.02 21.18 -12.53
N ILE A 140 -6.46 19.99 -12.63
CA ILE A 140 -7.14 18.74 -12.92
C ILE A 140 -6.79 17.74 -11.85
N LEU A 141 -7.79 17.23 -11.13
CA LEU A 141 -7.67 16.16 -10.15
C LEU A 141 -8.10 14.82 -10.76
N ILE A 142 -7.27 13.83 -10.61
CA ILE A 142 -7.56 12.43 -10.96
C ILE A 142 -7.69 11.63 -9.67
N ASP A 143 -8.84 11.03 -9.43
CA ASP A 143 -9.04 10.12 -8.29
C ASP A 143 -8.36 8.79 -8.57
N ILE A 144 -7.33 8.47 -7.78
CA ILE A 144 -6.57 7.22 -7.86
C ILE A 144 -6.79 6.32 -6.63
N THR A 145 -7.83 6.61 -5.82
CA THR A 145 -8.08 5.91 -4.55
C THR A 145 -8.22 4.41 -4.74
N GLU A 146 -9.05 3.99 -5.69
CA GLU A 146 -9.27 2.57 -5.98
C GLU A 146 -7.97 1.91 -6.46
N ARG A 147 -7.25 2.55 -7.37
CA ARG A 147 -5.97 2.07 -7.88
C ARG A 147 -4.96 1.89 -6.75
N THR A 148 -4.77 2.89 -5.91
CA THR A 148 -3.82 2.84 -4.78
C THR A 148 -4.20 1.76 -3.77
N GLN A 149 -5.50 1.60 -3.47
CA GLN A 149 -6.00 0.53 -2.60
C GLN A 149 -5.73 -0.86 -3.19
N LEU A 150 -6.00 -1.06 -4.47
CA LEU A 150 -5.72 -2.33 -5.16
C LEU A 150 -4.23 -2.64 -5.19
N GLU A 151 -3.38 -1.66 -5.50
CA GLU A 151 -1.93 -1.82 -5.47
C GLU A 151 -1.43 -2.23 -4.08
N GLN A 152 -1.95 -1.59 -3.02
CA GLN A 152 -1.63 -1.95 -1.63
C GLN A 152 -2.13 -3.35 -1.25
N GLN A 153 -3.34 -3.73 -1.70
CA GLN A 153 -3.87 -5.08 -1.46
C GLN A 153 -3.01 -6.14 -2.17
N LEU A 154 -2.63 -5.90 -3.43
CA LEU A 154 -1.75 -6.78 -4.18
C LEU A 154 -0.38 -6.93 -3.50
N LEU A 155 0.21 -5.84 -3.04
CA LEU A 155 1.47 -5.86 -2.32
C LEU A 155 1.35 -6.66 -1.01
N ARG A 156 0.29 -6.43 -0.22
CA ARG A 156 0.02 -7.21 1.00
C ARG A 156 -0.15 -8.69 0.69
N ALA A 157 -0.91 -9.04 -0.34
CA ALA A 157 -1.11 -10.42 -0.77
C ALA A 157 0.20 -11.07 -1.26
N ALA A 158 1.07 -10.31 -1.95
CA ALA A 158 2.35 -10.80 -2.44
C ALA A 158 3.37 -11.06 -1.31
N LEU A 159 3.28 -10.33 -0.17
CA LEU A 159 4.24 -10.40 0.94
C LEU A 159 3.73 -11.17 2.15
N ARG A 160 2.47 -11.60 2.18
CA ARG A 160 1.88 -12.35 3.29
C ARG A 160 1.66 -13.82 2.95
N ASP A 161 1.76 -14.67 3.96
CA ASP A 161 1.34 -16.07 3.88
C ASP A 161 -0.18 -16.16 4.03
N PRO A 162 -0.92 -16.75 3.08
CA PRO A 162 -2.38 -16.72 3.07
C PRO A 162 -3.01 -17.52 4.22
N LEU A 163 -2.33 -18.52 4.78
CA LEU A 163 -2.83 -19.32 5.87
C LEU A 163 -2.67 -18.63 7.23
N THR A 164 -1.50 -18.08 7.48
CA THR A 164 -1.12 -17.59 8.82
C THR A 164 -1.22 -16.09 8.97
N GLY A 165 -1.25 -15.32 7.86
CA GLY A 165 -1.18 -13.87 7.84
C GLY A 165 0.20 -13.28 8.20
N CYS A 166 1.18 -14.11 8.56
CA CYS A 166 2.57 -13.72 8.73
C CYS A 166 3.16 -13.23 7.41
N PHE A 167 4.28 -12.53 7.43
CA PHE A 167 5.04 -12.30 6.20
C PHE A 167 5.48 -13.63 5.58
N ASN A 168 5.59 -13.68 4.27
CA ASN A 168 6.12 -14.82 3.55
C ASN A 168 7.62 -14.68 3.27
N ARG A 169 8.24 -15.70 2.66
CA ARG A 169 9.67 -15.71 2.36
C ARG A 169 10.13 -14.54 1.45
N ARG A 170 9.24 -14.01 0.57
CA ARG A 170 9.58 -12.89 -0.32
C ARG A 170 9.89 -11.61 0.46
N PHE A 171 9.22 -11.42 1.58
CA PHE A 171 9.45 -10.28 2.47
C PHE A 171 10.92 -10.17 2.93
N LEU A 172 11.63 -11.28 3.10
CA LEU A 172 13.05 -11.26 3.50
C LEU A 172 13.94 -10.53 2.48
N SER A 173 13.68 -10.71 1.18
CA SER A 173 14.46 -10.05 0.14
C SER A 173 14.22 -8.55 0.09
N ASP A 174 13.03 -8.10 0.48
CA ASP A 174 12.70 -6.67 0.56
C ASP A 174 13.32 -6.06 1.82
N MET A 175 13.27 -6.78 2.94
CA MET A 175 13.91 -6.36 4.20
C MET A 175 15.44 -6.26 4.06
N GLU A 176 16.09 -7.19 3.38
CA GLU A 176 17.53 -7.15 3.17
C GLU A 176 17.99 -5.89 2.41
N ARG A 177 17.13 -5.38 1.51
CA ARG A 177 17.38 -4.13 0.79
C ARG A 177 17.06 -2.88 1.62
N ALA A 178 16.09 -2.98 2.53
CA ALA A 178 15.63 -1.88 3.35
C ALA A 178 16.46 -1.67 4.63
N LEU A 179 17.07 -2.73 5.15
CA LEU A 179 17.92 -2.67 6.34
C LEU A 179 19.29 -2.05 6.00
N ASP A 180 19.55 -0.84 6.52
CA ASP A 180 20.88 -0.27 6.42
C ASP A 180 21.86 -1.00 7.37
N PRO A 181 22.89 -1.68 6.82
CA PRO A 181 23.86 -2.38 7.65
C PRO A 181 24.68 -1.46 8.56
N GLN A 182 24.70 -0.16 8.34
CA GLN A 182 25.49 0.78 9.15
C GLN A 182 24.70 1.36 10.32
N GLU A 183 23.37 1.46 10.18
CA GLU A 183 22.54 2.17 11.15
C GLU A 183 21.79 1.26 12.13
N GLN A 184 21.44 0.02 11.75
CA GLN A 184 20.57 -0.82 12.57
C GLN A 184 21.13 -2.21 12.81
N GLY A 185 21.17 -2.62 14.09
CA GLY A 185 21.34 -4.01 14.47
C GLY A 185 20.03 -4.80 14.27
N TRP A 186 20.12 -6.13 14.16
CA TRP A 186 18.96 -7.01 14.20
C TRP A 186 19.30 -8.36 14.85
N GLY A 187 18.28 -8.95 15.44
CA GLY A 187 18.28 -10.33 15.88
C GLY A 187 17.41 -11.20 14.98
N THR A 188 17.80 -12.45 14.76
CA THR A 188 17.00 -13.44 14.05
C THR A 188 16.76 -14.67 14.92
N ILE A 189 15.54 -15.20 14.88
CA ILE A 189 15.17 -16.42 15.59
C ILE A 189 14.47 -17.35 14.58
N VAL A 190 15.11 -18.46 14.24
CA VAL A 190 14.54 -19.52 13.41
C VAL A 190 13.79 -20.49 14.30
N ILE A 191 12.57 -20.82 13.90
CA ILE A 191 11.65 -21.67 14.66
C ILE A 191 11.11 -22.74 13.73
N ASP A 192 11.08 -23.97 14.20
CA ASP A 192 10.52 -25.10 13.49
C ASP A 192 9.63 -25.91 14.44
N ILE A 193 8.46 -26.34 13.97
CA ILE A 193 7.51 -27.11 14.76
C ILE A 193 7.94 -28.58 14.80
N ASP A 194 8.16 -29.08 16.00
CA ASP A 194 8.65 -30.45 16.17
C ASP A 194 7.62 -31.50 15.74
N ASN A 195 8.08 -32.45 14.92
CA ASN A 195 7.27 -33.57 14.42
C ASN A 195 5.97 -33.15 13.71
N PHE A 196 5.94 -31.99 13.05
CA PHE A 196 4.74 -31.46 12.39
C PHE A 196 4.22 -32.38 11.30
N LYS A 197 5.11 -33.06 10.56
CA LYS A 197 4.70 -34.05 9.56
C LYS A 197 3.93 -35.22 10.21
N ASP A 198 4.46 -35.81 11.29
CA ASP A 198 3.80 -36.90 12.00
C ASP A 198 2.46 -36.44 12.58
N TYR A 199 2.37 -35.16 12.99
CA TYR A 199 1.13 -34.56 13.45
C TYR A 199 0.09 -34.49 12.33
N ASN A 200 0.47 -34.04 11.13
CA ASN A 200 -0.39 -34.02 9.95
C ASN A 200 -0.84 -35.41 9.53
N ASP A 201 0.10 -36.37 9.51
CA ASP A 201 -0.19 -37.77 9.13
C ASP A 201 -1.20 -38.42 10.10
N ARG A 202 -1.15 -38.03 11.39
CA ARG A 202 -2.05 -38.56 12.42
C ARG A 202 -3.42 -37.88 12.49
N TYR A 203 -3.45 -36.53 12.32
CA TYR A 203 -4.66 -35.75 12.60
C TYR A 203 -5.24 -35.07 11.35
N GLY A 204 -4.56 -35.16 10.21
CA GLY A 204 -4.94 -34.56 8.94
C GLY A 204 -4.50 -33.07 8.81
N HIS A 205 -4.30 -32.65 7.57
CA HIS A 205 -3.79 -31.31 7.23
C HIS A 205 -4.64 -30.16 7.80
N HIS A 206 -5.98 -30.30 7.86
CA HIS A 206 -6.84 -29.27 8.45
C HIS A 206 -6.54 -28.97 9.93
N ILE A 207 -6.09 -29.99 10.67
CA ILE A 207 -5.70 -29.81 12.06
C ILE A 207 -4.31 -29.17 12.12
N GLY A 208 -3.39 -29.60 11.23
CA GLY A 208 -2.08 -28.94 11.07
C GLY A 208 -2.21 -27.46 10.72
N ASP A 209 -3.09 -27.09 9.81
CA ASP A 209 -3.35 -25.69 9.46
C ASP A 209 -3.80 -24.87 10.67
N ARG A 210 -4.67 -25.43 11.52
CA ARG A 210 -5.07 -24.77 12.78
C ARG A 210 -3.90 -24.60 13.75
N VAL A 211 -2.99 -25.58 13.79
CA VAL A 211 -1.76 -25.48 14.59
C VAL A 211 -0.88 -24.34 14.07
N LEU A 212 -0.63 -24.29 12.77
CA LEU A 212 0.16 -23.22 12.13
C LEU A 212 -0.42 -21.83 12.44
N MET A 213 -1.74 -21.67 12.31
CA MET A 213 -2.42 -20.41 12.66
C MET A 213 -2.31 -20.04 14.15
N ARG A 214 -2.32 -21.02 15.06
CA ARG A 214 -2.11 -20.76 16.50
C ARG A 214 -0.68 -20.39 16.82
N VAL A 215 0.28 -21.09 16.22
CA VAL A 215 1.71 -20.75 16.34
C VAL A 215 1.96 -19.35 15.84
N ALA A 216 1.48 -19.01 14.65
CA ALA A 216 1.62 -17.67 14.08
C ALA A 216 1.06 -16.57 14.99
N ARG A 217 -0.16 -16.73 15.51
CA ARG A 217 -0.77 -15.77 16.45
C ARG A 217 0.04 -15.63 17.75
N PHE A 218 0.56 -16.73 18.24
CA PHE A 218 1.43 -16.69 19.41
C PHE A 218 2.73 -15.94 19.11
N LEU A 219 3.40 -16.21 17.99
CA LEU A 219 4.61 -15.52 17.59
C LEU A 219 4.38 -14.01 17.43
N LEU A 220 3.27 -13.62 16.78
CA LEU A 220 2.87 -12.22 16.63
C LEU A 220 2.61 -11.51 17.97
N SER A 221 2.19 -12.24 19.01
CA SER A 221 2.00 -11.66 20.35
C SER A 221 3.31 -11.46 21.13
N LEU A 222 4.42 -12.01 20.66
CA LEU A 222 5.73 -11.92 21.31
C LEU A 222 6.60 -10.77 20.81
N VAL A 223 6.29 -10.24 19.64
CA VAL A 223 7.09 -9.25 18.91
C VAL A 223 6.42 -7.89 18.91
N ARG A 224 7.20 -6.84 18.65
CA ARG A 224 6.72 -5.46 18.55
C ARG A 224 6.23 -5.13 17.15
N ALA A 225 5.67 -3.93 16.95
CA ALA A 225 5.18 -3.49 15.65
C ALA A 225 6.28 -3.35 14.58
N GLU A 226 7.48 -2.98 15.00
CA GLU A 226 8.68 -2.85 14.16
C GLU A 226 9.32 -4.19 13.80
N ASP A 227 9.01 -5.26 14.54
CA ASP A 227 9.54 -6.60 14.29
C ASP A 227 8.71 -7.33 13.24
N ALA A 228 9.28 -8.38 12.63
CA ALA A 228 8.56 -9.18 11.65
C ALA A 228 8.50 -10.65 12.05
N VAL A 229 7.30 -11.24 11.85
CA VAL A 229 7.09 -12.70 11.90
C VAL A 229 6.92 -13.18 10.47
N ILE A 230 7.81 -14.06 10.04
CA ILE A 230 7.87 -14.56 8.67
C ILE A 230 7.65 -16.08 8.69
N ARG A 231 6.78 -16.60 7.83
CA ARG A 231 6.70 -18.04 7.55
C ARG A 231 7.56 -18.33 6.32
N ILE A 232 8.64 -19.08 6.52
CA ILE A 232 9.61 -19.40 5.46
C ILE A 232 9.06 -20.49 4.55
N GLY A 233 8.37 -21.46 5.12
CA GLY A 233 7.74 -22.58 4.41
C GLY A 233 7.27 -23.66 5.38
N GLY A 234 6.31 -24.50 4.99
CA GLY A 234 5.85 -25.62 5.79
C GLY A 234 5.54 -25.25 7.25
N ASP A 235 6.35 -25.75 8.14
CA ASP A 235 6.34 -25.59 9.61
C ASP A 235 7.43 -24.66 10.15
N GLU A 236 8.15 -23.98 9.25
CA GLU A 236 9.28 -23.10 9.60
C GLU A 236 8.85 -21.62 9.68
N PHE A 237 9.21 -20.98 10.78
CA PHE A 237 9.00 -19.54 11.02
C PHE A 237 10.34 -18.85 11.34
N LEU A 238 10.38 -17.54 11.06
CA LEU A 238 11.48 -16.66 11.41
C LEU A 238 10.93 -15.43 12.12
N LEU A 239 11.54 -15.03 13.23
CA LEU A 239 11.37 -13.70 13.79
C LEU A 239 12.57 -12.85 13.38
N LEU A 240 12.30 -11.66 12.85
CA LEU A 240 13.28 -10.62 12.60
C LEU A 240 13.02 -9.49 13.60
N LEU A 241 13.94 -9.30 14.54
CA LEU A 241 13.84 -8.33 15.61
C LEU A 241 14.72 -7.13 15.29
N ILE A 242 14.11 -6.00 14.98
CA ILE A 242 14.81 -4.80 14.54
C ILE A 242 15.41 -4.06 15.76
N GLY A 243 16.67 -3.62 15.65
CA GLY A 243 17.38 -2.95 16.74
C GLY A 243 17.64 -3.82 17.97
N ALA A 244 17.45 -5.16 17.87
CA ALA A 244 17.57 -6.03 19.03
C ALA A 244 19.01 -6.31 19.42
N THR A 245 19.26 -6.24 20.74
CA THR A 245 20.54 -6.65 21.34
C THR A 245 20.63 -8.18 21.47
N PRO A 246 21.83 -8.74 21.75
CA PRO A 246 22.00 -10.16 22.05
C PRO A 246 21.11 -10.63 23.21
N GLU A 247 20.98 -9.82 24.25
CA GLU A 247 20.18 -10.12 25.46
C GLU A 247 18.68 -10.15 25.14
N ALA A 248 18.19 -9.15 24.42
CA ALA A 248 16.78 -9.07 23.98
C ALA A 248 16.42 -10.25 23.08
N THR A 249 17.29 -10.59 22.10
CA THR A 249 17.10 -11.75 21.22
C THR A 249 17.10 -13.07 22.01
N ALA A 250 18.01 -13.22 22.98
CA ALA A 250 18.07 -14.40 23.83
C ALA A 250 16.85 -14.54 24.73
N GLU A 251 16.31 -13.42 25.23
CA GLU A 251 15.09 -13.43 26.05
C GLU A 251 13.87 -13.90 25.25
N VAL A 252 13.66 -13.37 24.04
CA VAL A 252 12.56 -13.82 23.17
C VAL A 252 12.73 -15.31 22.84
N ALA A 253 13.93 -15.76 22.48
CA ALA A 253 14.20 -17.17 22.22
C ALA A 253 13.97 -18.06 23.44
N HIS A 254 14.27 -17.56 24.66
CA HIS A 254 14.01 -18.26 25.90
C HIS A 254 12.51 -18.37 26.22
N ARG A 255 11.75 -17.31 26.00
CA ARG A 255 10.28 -17.32 26.13
C ARG A 255 9.64 -18.34 25.23
N LEU A 256 10.10 -18.43 23.98
CA LEU A 256 9.64 -19.45 23.01
C LEU A 256 9.88 -20.88 23.52
N ARG A 257 11.08 -21.18 24.05
CA ARG A 257 11.42 -22.52 24.56
C ARG A 257 10.67 -22.90 25.83
N LYS A 258 10.33 -21.91 26.67
CA LYS A 258 9.58 -22.14 27.93
C LYS A 258 8.07 -22.27 27.74
N THR A 259 7.57 -21.98 26.55
CA THR A 259 6.14 -22.01 26.30
C THR A 259 5.65 -23.45 26.35
N GLY A 260 4.91 -23.77 27.40
CA GLY A 260 4.34 -25.09 27.60
C GLY A 260 3.07 -25.34 26.73
N PRO A 261 2.52 -26.56 26.80
CA PRO A 261 1.41 -27.01 25.93
C PRO A 261 0.12 -26.17 25.97
N GLY A 262 0.01 -25.20 26.85
CA GLY A 262 -1.18 -24.36 27.01
C GLY A 262 -1.27 -23.20 26.02
N ALA A 263 -0.13 -22.58 25.64
CA ALA A 263 -0.11 -21.44 24.73
C ALA A 263 0.04 -21.87 23.26
N VAL A 264 0.86 -22.89 23.01
CA VAL A 264 1.02 -23.54 21.69
C VAL A 264 0.78 -25.03 21.83
N PRO A 265 -0.03 -25.66 20.97
CA PRO A 265 -0.41 -27.10 21.13
C PRO A 265 0.70 -28.08 20.75
N VAL A 266 1.88 -27.57 20.37
CA VAL A 266 3.02 -28.35 19.85
C VAL A 266 4.32 -27.78 20.43
N SER A 267 5.36 -28.61 20.51
CA SER A 267 6.71 -28.14 20.82
C SER A 267 7.38 -27.52 19.60
N VAL A 268 8.32 -26.61 19.86
CA VAL A 268 9.08 -25.92 18.81
C VAL A 268 10.57 -25.97 19.13
N SER A 269 11.39 -26.22 18.12
CA SER A 269 12.83 -26.07 18.17
C SER A 269 13.21 -24.64 17.77
N VAL A 270 14.15 -24.01 18.47
CA VAL A 270 14.46 -22.58 18.31
C VAL A 270 15.97 -22.36 18.24
N GLY A 271 16.43 -21.75 17.15
CA GLY A 271 17.80 -21.24 17.00
C GLY A 271 17.81 -19.72 16.88
N SER A 272 18.81 -19.04 17.44
CA SER A 272 18.86 -17.57 17.43
C SER A 272 20.25 -17.05 17.11
N ALA A 273 20.32 -15.89 16.46
CA ALA A 273 21.55 -15.19 16.19
C ALA A 273 21.30 -13.68 16.17
N VAL A 274 22.31 -12.91 16.55
CA VAL A 274 22.29 -11.44 16.42
C VAL A 274 23.34 -11.06 15.40
N ARG A 275 23.04 -10.09 14.56
CA ARG A 275 23.93 -9.56 13.52
C ARG A 275 25.31 -9.23 14.08
N ARG A 276 26.35 -9.59 13.36
CA ARG A 276 27.74 -9.20 13.58
C ARG A 276 28.11 -8.03 12.64
N PRO A 277 29.15 -7.25 12.94
CA PRO A 277 29.65 -6.25 12.02
C PRO A 277 29.89 -6.83 10.61
N ALA A 278 29.43 -6.13 9.58
CA ALA A 278 29.54 -6.54 8.17
C ALA A 278 28.79 -7.83 7.78
N GLU A 279 27.94 -8.39 8.65
CA GLU A 279 27.17 -9.60 8.36
C GLU A 279 25.83 -9.23 7.65
N SER A 280 25.50 -9.96 6.60
CA SER A 280 24.21 -9.83 5.89
C SER A 280 23.06 -10.43 6.71
N LEU A 281 21.82 -10.10 6.33
CA LEU A 281 20.64 -10.71 6.94
C LEU A 281 20.65 -12.24 6.69
N GLU A 282 20.97 -12.66 5.48
CA GLU A 282 21.04 -14.08 5.11
C GLU A 282 22.07 -14.85 5.94
N ASP A 283 23.26 -14.28 6.17
CA ASP A 283 24.30 -14.94 6.97
C ASP A 283 23.90 -15.04 8.45
N THR A 284 23.23 -14.02 8.98
CA THR A 284 22.70 -14.06 10.35
C THR A 284 21.64 -15.16 10.48
N ILE A 285 20.72 -15.27 9.51
CA ILE A 285 19.70 -16.34 9.46
C ILE A 285 20.36 -17.72 9.38
N ARG A 286 21.33 -17.92 8.51
CA ARG A 286 22.07 -19.18 8.39
C ARG A 286 22.76 -19.58 9.70
N ARG A 287 23.20 -18.62 10.50
CA ARG A 287 23.82 -18.87 11.80
C ARG A 287 22.79 -19.28 12.85
N ALA A 288 21.62 -18.66 12.85
CA ALA A 288 20.50 -19.06 13.69
C ALA A 288 20.01 -20.48 13.33
N ASP A 289 19.90 -20.81 12.05
CA ASP A 289 19.51 -22.13 11.56
C ASP A 289 20.51 -23.22 12.00
N ARG A 290 21.82 -22.97 11.85
CA ARG A 290 22.84 -23.88 12.35
C ARG A 290 22.71 -24.16 13.84
N GLN A 291 22.36 -23.17 14.65
CA GLN A 291 22.12 -23.35 16.08
C GLN A 291 20.89 -24.26 16.33
N LEU A 292 19.79 -24.04 15.58
CA LEU A 292 18.59 -24.87 15.65
C LEU A 292 18.91 -26.34 15.36
N ILE A 293 19.64 -26.61 14.27
CA ILE A 293 20.05 -27.97 13.91
C ILE A 293 20.88 -28.62 15.03
N GLN A 294 21.84 -27.90 15.63
CA GLN A 294 22.65 -28.41 16.74
C GLN A 294 21.82 -28.78 17.97
N ILE A 295 20.81 -27.98 18.28
CA ILE A 295 19.87 -28.25 19.40
C ILE A 295 19.10 -29.55 19.12
N ARG A 296 18.51 -29.68 17.93
CA ARG A 296 17.78 -30.90 17.51
C ARG A 296 18.64 -32.16 17.57
N VAL A 297 19.89 -32.10 17.12
CA VAL A 297 20.81 -33.24 17.19
C VAL A 297 21.07 -33.64 18.65
N ARG A 298 21.26 -32.68 19.55
CA ARG A 298 21.47 -32.94 20.98
C ARG A 298 20.22 -33.53 21.66
N GLU A 299 19.04 -33.11 21.29
CA GLU A 299 17.80 -33.61 21.87
C GLU A 299 17.43 -35.03 21.36
N ARG A 300 17.81 -35.35 20.13
CA ARG A 300 17.65 -36.71 19.55
C ARG A 300 18.64 -37.73 20.06
N GLN A 301 19.75 -37.32 20.70
CA GLN A 301 20.71 -38.29 21.33
C GLN A 301 20.08 -38.83 22.60
N PRO A 302 19.88 -40.17 22.72
CA PRO A 302 19.29 -40.75 23.93
C PRO A 302 20.21 -40.47 25.13
N ARG A 303 19.58 -40.14 26.27
CA ARG A 303 20.24 -39.93 27.58
C ARG A 303 20.93 -41.16 28.17
N SER A 304 21.47 -42.05 27.36
CA SER A 304 22.01 -43.36 27.72
C SER A 304 23.46 -43.36 28.20
N ARG A 305 23.97 -42.27 28.82
CA ARG A 305 25.33 -42.30 29.45
C ARG A 305 25.43 -41.53 30.77
N ARG A 306 24.41 -41.57 31.63
CA ARG A 306 24.55 -41.11 33.03
C ARG A 306 24.09 -42.12 34.06
N LEU A 307 24.28 -43.41 33.82
CA LEU A 307 24.13 -44.49 34.82
C LEU A 307 25.44 -45.33 34.86
N GLY A 308 26.53 -44.71 35.26
CA GLY A 308 27.78 -45.37 35.56
C GLY A 308 28.31 -44.88 36.90
N GLY A 309 28.06 -45.59 37.98
CA GLY A 309 28.79 -45.34 39.20
C GLY A 309 28.00 -45.29 40.51
N ARG A 310 27.03 -46.19 40.75
CA ARG A 310 26.73 -46.57 42.13
C ARG A 310 27.37 -47.93 42.41
N ARG A 311 28.52 -47.89 43.08
CA ARG A 311 29.09 -49.06 43.76
C ARG A 311 28.14 -49.40 44.92
N LEU A 312 27.69 -50.67 44.93
CA LEU A 312 27.06 -51.28 46.09
C LEU A 312 28.13 -51.42 47.19
N PRO A 313 27.77 -51.21 48.49
CA PRO A 313 28.68 -51.48 49.59
C PRO A 313 28.82 -53.02 49.78
N PRO A 314 30.01 -53.50 50.25
CA PRO A 314 30.18 -54.91 50.56
C PRO A 314 29.44 -55.28 51.86
N VAL A 315 28.94 -56.51 51.91
CA VAL A 315 28.34 -57.19 53.05
C VAL A 315 29.29 -57.31 54.22
#